data_a5c5338b61638eb1983f2be88e1240c5
#
_entry.id   a5c5338b61638eb1983f2be88e1240c5
#
_cell.length_a   1.000
_cell.length_b   1.000
_cell.length_c   1.000
_cell.angle_alpha   90.00
_cell.angle_beta   90.00
_cell.angle_gamma   90.00
#
_symmetry.space_group_name_H-M   'P 1'
#
loop_
_entity.id
_entity.type
_entity.pdbx_description
1 polymer ?
#
loop_
_entity_poly.entity_id
_entity_poly.type
_entity_poly.pdbx_seq_one_letter_code
_entity_poly.pdbx_strand_id
1 'polypeptide(L)'
;MLNQFSRTELLFGKEAMEKLSNSRVAVFGIGGVGGYAVEALARSGVGELDLIDDDKVCLTNINRQIIATRKTVGKYKVDVAEERVHDICPDIKVNTYKCFYMPDTADQFDFTQYDYIIDAIDTVTGKLEIIKRADVAGVPVISSMGAGNKLDPTAFRVADIYQTKVCPLAKVMRRELKKAGIKSLKVVYSEEQPIRPIEDVAISCRQDCICHPGTARKCTVRRDIPGSTAFVPSVVGLIVAGEVIKDLVKK
;
A
#
# COMPACT_ATOMS: atom_id res chain seq x y z
N MET A 1 29.44 -9.43 -10.37
CA MET A 1 28.79 -9.76 -11.65
C MET A 1 27.63 -8.80 -11.84
N LEU A 2 27.39 -8.26 -13.04
CA LEU A 2 26.27 -7.34 -13.29
C LEU A 2 24.94 -8.09 -13.13
N ASN A 3 23.97 -7.47 -12.46
CA ASN A 3 22.62 -7.97 -12.27
C ASN A 3 21.61 -6.82 -12.33
N GLN A 4 20.31 -7.11 -12.18
CA GLN A 4 19.22 -6.14 -12.25
C GLN A 4 19.32 -5.01 -11.19
N PHE A 5 20.04 -5.23 -10.09
CA PHE A 5 20.20 -4.28 -9.00
C PHE A 5 21.52 -3.50 -9.04
N SER A 6 22.38 -3.72 -10.04
CA SER A 6 23.72 -3.11 -10.09
C SER A 6 23.70 -1.58 -10.01
N ARG A 7 22.67 -0.90 -10.59
CA ARG A 7 22.53 0.54 -10.49
C ARG A 7 22.08 1.01 -9.10
N THR A 8 21.29 0.21 -8.41
CA THR A 8 20.88 0.46 -7.02
C THR A 8 22.08 0.31 -6.09
N GLU A 9 22.90 -0.73 -6.32
CA GLU A 9 24.14 -0.97 -5.57
C GLU A 9 25.14 0.18 -5.69
N LEU A 10 25.22 0.88 -6.84
CA LEU A 10 26.05 2.07 -6.97
C LEU A 10 25.66 3.22 -6.04
N LEU A 11 24.40 3.28 -5.58
CA LEU A 11 23.91 4.32 -4.66
C LEU A 11 24.00 3.90 -3.20
N PHE A 12 23.68 2.64 -2.91
CA PHE A 12 23.56 2.15 -1.52
C PHE A 12 24.77 1.33 -1.05
N GLY A 13 25.55 0.78 -1.99
CA GLY A 13 26.64 -0.12 -1.69
C GLY A 13 26.22 -1.56 -1.45
N LYS A 14 27.19 -2.47 -1.49
CA LYS A 14 26.98 -3.91 -1.41
C LYS A 14 26.33 -4.35 -0.10
N GLU A 15 26.78 -3.80 1.02
CA GLU A 15 26.26 -4.14 2.35
C GLU A 15 24.77 -3.82 2.49
N ALA A 16 24.34 -2.67 1.95
CA ALA A 16 22.93 -2.29 1.94
C ALA A 16 22.10 -3.21 1.05
N MET A 17 22.62 -3.64 -0.10
CA MET A 17 21.94 -4.61 -0.96
C MET A 17 21.78 -5.97 -0.28
N GLU A 18 22.76 -6.40 0.50
CA GLU A 18 22.71 -7.62 1.30
C GLU A 18 21.64 -7.51 2.41
N LYS A 19 21.53 -6.35 3.08
CA LYS A 19 20.43 -6.10 4.04
C LYS A 19 19.06 -6.18 3.37
N LEU A 20 18.89 -5.54 2.20
CA LEU A 20 17.62 -5.59 1.46
C LEU A 20 17.25 -7.01 1.06
N SER A 21 18.20 -7.79 0.55
CA SER A 21 17.96 -9.18 0.12
C SER A 21 17.59 -10.12 1.27
N ASN A 22 17.92 -9.76 2.51
CA ASN A 22 17.56 -10.51 3.71
C ASN A 22 16.32 -9.91 4.42
N SER A 23 15.76 -8.82 3.92
CA SER A 23 14.62 -8.15 4.55
C SER A 23 13.29 -8.74 4.09
N ARG A 24 12.34 -8.84 5.02
CA ARG A 24 10.95 -9.25 4.79
C ARG A 24 10.00 -8.08 5.05
N VAL A 25 9.22 -7.71 4.04
CA VAL A 25 8.29 -6.57 4.11
C VAL A 25 6.87 -7.03 3.88
N ALA A 26 5.95 -6.71 4.80
CA ALA A 26 4.52 -6.94 4.63
C ALA A 26 3.85 -5.72 4.00
N VAL A 27 3.03 -5.94 2.97
CA VAL A 27 2.26 -4.90 2.28
C VAL A 27 0.78 -5.20 2.41
N PHE A 28 0.10 -4.44 3.24
CA PHE A 28 -1.34 -4.51 3.44
C PHE A 28 -2.05 -3.58 2.45
N GLY A 29 -2.80 -4.18 1.51
CA GLY A 29 -3.51 -3.49 0.43
C GLY A 29 -2.70 -3.37 -0.86
N ILE A 30 -3.08 -4.15 -1.90
CA ILE A 30 -2.43 -4.19 -3.22
C ILE A 30 -3.27 -3.39 -4.23
N GLY A 31 -3.52 -2.14 -3.86
CA GLY A 31 -4.28 -1.19 -4.67
C GLY A 31 -3.40 -0.24 -5.48
N GLY A 32 -3.92 1.00 -5.69
CA GLY A 32 -3.19 2.04 -6.44
C GLY A 32 -1.91 2.53 -5.75
N VAL A 33 -1.82 2.44 -4.43
CA VAL A 33 -0.61 2.79 -3.65
C VAL A 33 0.24 1.54 -3.44
N GLY A 34 -0.33 0.50 -2.82
CA GLY A 34 0.44 -0.70 -2.45
C GLY A 34 1.01 -1.45 -3.65
N GLY A 35 0.31 -1.49 -4.78
CA GLY A 35 0.84 -2.12 -6.00
C GLY A 35 2.13 -1.46 -6.49
N TYR A 36 2.22 -0.12 -6.46
CA TYR A 36 3.45 0.59 -6.82
C TYR A 36 4.53 0.50 -5.73
N ALA A 37 4.13 0.35 -4.46
CA ALA A 37 5.09 0.07 -3.40
C ALA A 37 5.73 -1.31 -3.60
N VAL A 38 4.96 -2.36 -3.88
CA VAL A 38 5.45 -3.70 -4.21
C VAL A 38 6.41 -3.68 -5.40
N GLU A 39 6.02 -2.99 -6.49
CA GLU A 39 6.87 -2.81 -7.68
C GLU A 39 8.23 -2.22 -7.33
N ALA A 40 8.25 -1.17 -6.52
CA ALA A 40 9.49 -0.48 -6.14
C ALA A 40 10.35 -1.33 -5.19
N LEU A 41 9.75 -2.05 -4.23
CA LEU A 41 10.46 -2.97 -3.34
C LEU A 41 11.13 -4.10 -4.12
N ALA A 42 10.39 -4.74 -5.04
CA ALA A 42 10.91 -5.81 -5.89
C ALA A 42 12.08 -5.32 -6.75
N ARG A 43 11.97 -4.13 -7.36
CA ARG A 43 13.04 -3.51 -8.18
C ARG A 43 14.24 -3.01 -7.37
N SER A 44 14.12 -2.97 -6.05
CA SER A 44 15.19 -2.55 -5.14
C SER A 44 15.89 -3.70 -4.45
N GLY A 45 15.43 -4.95 -4.66
CA GLY A 45 16.09 -6.14 -4.16
C GLY A 45 15.68 -6.55 -2.74
N VAL A 46 14.47 -6.18 -2.28
CA VAL A 46 13.89 -6.75 -1.05
C VAL A 46 13.66 -8.24 -1.24
N GLY A 47 14.15 -9.07 -0.31
CA GLY A 47 14.21 -10.51 -0.51
C GLY A 47 12.92 -11.29 -0.23
N GLU A 48 12.05 -10.77 0.64
CA GLU A 48 10.76 -11.42 0.95
C GLU A 48 9.63 -10.40 1.05
N LEU A 49 8.50 -10.71 0.41
CA LEU A 49 7.30 -9.85 0.38
C LEU A 49 6.07 -10.66 0.82
N ASP A 50 5.36 -10.14 1.82
CA ASP A 50 4.03 -10.63 2.18
C ASP A 50 2.98 -9.67 1.59
N LEU A 51 2.11 -10.19 0.73
CA LEU A 51 1.11 -9.43 0.00
C LEU A 51 -0.29 -9.75 0.51
N ILE A 52 -0.96 -8.78 1.12
CA ILE A 52 -2.24 -8.97 1.78
C ILE A 52 -3.33 -8.11 1.10
N ASP A 53 -4.29 -8.76 0.42
CA ASP A 53 -5.45 -8.11 -0.21
C ASP A 53 -6.51 -9.17 -0.56
N ASP A 54 -7.78 -8.96 -0.25
CA ASP A 54 -8.87 -9.89 -0.54
C ASP A 54 -9.54 -9.65 -1.90
N ASP A 55 -9.24 -8.52 -2.53
CA ASP A 55 -9.91 -8.08 -3.76
C ASP A 55 -9.40 -8.83 -5.00
N LYS A 56 -10.31 -8.89 -6.00
CA LYS A 56 -9.96 -9.19 -7.39
C LYS A 56 -9.76 -7.91 -8.18
N VAL A 57 -8.97 -8.00 -9.23
CA VAL A 57 -8.79 -6.90 -10.19
C VAL A 57 -10.13 -6.58 -10.85
N CYS A 58 -10.58 -5.33 -10.75
CA CYS A 58 -11.78 -4.81 -11.39
C CYS A 58 -11.39 -3.95 -12.60
N LEU A 59 -12.29 -3.85 -13.60
CA LEU A 59 -12.07 -3.02 -14.78
C LEU A 59 -11.75 -1.55 -14.42
N THR A 60 -12.43 -1.01 -13.41
CA THR A 60 -12.19 0.37 -12.93
C THR A 60 -10.87 0.57 -12.19
N ASN A 61 -10.11 -0.50 -11.95
CA ASN A 61 -8.77 -0.40 -11.35
C ASN A 61 -7.69 -0.08 -12.40
N ILE A 62 -7.96 -0.34 -13.69
CA ILE A 62 -6.99 -0.19 -14.78
C ILE A 62 -6.44 1.23 -14.86
N ASN A 63 -7.24 2.23 -14.49
CA ASN A 63 -6.81 3.63 -14.56
C ASN A 63 -5.66 3.99 -13.59
N ARG A 64 -5.39 3.15 -12.54
CA ARG A 64 -4.44 3.54 -11.47
C ARG A 64 -3.69 2.41 -10.77
N GLN A 65 -4.04 1.15 -10.98
CA GLN A 65 -3.35 0.02 -10.35
C GLN A 65 -2.44 -0.66 -11.35
N ILE A 66 -1.14 -0.74 -11.04
CA ILE A 66 -0.11 -1.26 -11.95
C ILE A 66 -0.36 -2.70 -12.37
N ILE A 67 -0.95 -3.52 -11.49
CA ILE A 67 -1.30 -4.92 -11.74
C ILE A 67 -2.57 -5.09 -12.57
N ALA A 68 -3.36 -4.01 -12.71
CA ALA A 68 -4.66 -4.08 -13.39
C ALA A 68 -4.52 -3.81 -14.88
N THR A 69 -4.80 -4.83 -15.67
CA THR A 69 -4.87 -4.80 -17.13
C THR A 69 -6.12 -5.55 -17.60
N ARG A 70 -6.47 -5.43 -18.87
CA ARG A 70 -7.60 -6.22 -19.43
C ARG A 70 -7.40 -7.73 -19.27
N LYS A 71 -6.14 -8.21 -19.25
CA LYS A 71 -5.79 -9.63 -19.07
C LYS A 71 -5.91 -10.13 -17.64
N THR A 72 -5.85 -9.21 -16.67
CA THR A 72 -5.83 -9.56 -15.24
C THR A 72 -7.16 -9.33 -14.53
N VAL A 73 -8.15 -8.69 -15.20
CA VAL A 73 -9.50 -8.51 -14.63
C VAL A 73 -10.09 -9.86 -14.20
N GLY A 74 -10.59 -9.92 -12.95
CA GLY A 74 -11.17 -11.11 -12.35
C GLY A 74 -10.20 -12.01 -11.58
N LYS A 75 -8.87 -11.87 -11.76
CA LYS A 75 -7.85 -12.54 -10.94
C LYS A 75 -7.70 -11.87 -9.58
N TYR A 76 -7.26 -12.58 -8.55
CA TYR A 76 -6.91 -11.97 -7.27
C TYR A 76 -5.73 -11.03 -7.44
N LYS A 77 -5.76 -9.87 -6.76
CA LYS A 77 -4.70 -8.86 -6.86
C LYS A 77 -3.36 -9.38 -6.37
N VAL A 78 -3.36 -10.15 -5.28
CA VAL A 78 -2.14 -10.72 -4.72
C VAL A 78 -1.47 -11.71 -5.67
N ASP A 79 -2.26 -12.56 -6.38
CA ASP A 79 -1.72 -13.53 -7.34
C ASP A 79 -1.08 -12.80 -8.55
N VAL A 80 -1.74 -11.74 -9.05
CA VAL A 80 -1.19 -10.95 -10.17
C VAL A 80 0.06 -10.17 -9.74
N ALA A 81 0.09 -9.71 -8.50
CA ALA A 81 1.27 -9.03 -7.96
C ALA A 81 2.44 -9.99 -7.79
N GLU A 82 2.20 -11.22 -7.33
CA GLU A 82 3.21 -12.29 -7.24
C GLU A 82 3.79 -12.63 -8.62
N GLU A 83 2.93 -12.92 -9.64
CA GLU A 83 3.36 -13.13 -11.02
C GLU A 83 4.30 -12.00 -11.48
N ARG A 84 3.92 -10.74 -11.21
CA ARG A 84 4.69 -9.56 -11.58
C ARG A 84 6.01 -9.40 -10.82
N VAL A 85 6.05 -9.73 -9.54
CA VAL A 85 7.29 -9.71 -8.74
C VAL A 85 8.28 -10.73 -9.29
N HIS A 86 7.83 -11.94 -9.63
CA HIS A 86 8.68 -12.97 -10.19
C HIS A 86 9.17 -12.63 -11.61
N ASP A 87 8.39 -11.88 -12.42
CA ASP A 87 8.86 -11.35 -13.70
C ASP A 87 9.97 -10.30 -13.53
N ILE A 88 10.03 -9.60 -12.39
CA ILE A 88 11.10 -8.64 -12.06
C ILE A 88 12.32 -9.34 -11.49
N CYS A 89 12.11 -10.23 -10.51
CA CYS A 89 13.13 -10.97 -9.84
C CYS A 89 12.55 -12.32 -9.33
N PRO A 90 12.88 -13.44 -9.97
CA PRO A 90 12.33 -14.76 -9.61
C PRO A 90 12.81 -15.27 -8.24
N ASP A 91 13.90 -14.71 -7.70
CA ASP A 91 14.48 -15.13 -6.43
C ASP A 91 13.78 -14.49 -5.22
N ILE A 92 12.90 -13.50 -5.41
CA ILE A 92 12.14 -12.90 -4.31
C ILE A 92 11.11 -13.90 -3.82
N LYS A 93 11.13 -14.18 -2.52
CA LYS A 93 10.09 -14.98 -1.89
C LYS A 93 8.83 -14.15 -1.70
N VAL A 94 7.70 -14.64 -2.24
CA VAL A 94 6.41 -13.96 -2.15
C VAL A 94 5.41 -14.86 -1.42
N ASN A 95 4.79 -14.32 -0.38
CA ASN A 95 3.71 -14.97 0.35
C ASN A 95 2.42 -14.19 0.07
N THR A 96 1.38 -14.85 -0.44
CA THR A 96 0.11 -14.20 -0.80
C THR A 96 -1.00 -14.56 0.17
N TYR A 97 -1.74 -13.55 0.63
CA TYR A 97 -2.86 -13.71 1.56
C TYR A 97 -4.12 -13.07 0.99
N LYS A 98 -5.08 -13.90 0.59
CA LYS A 98 -6.41 -13.47 0.09
C LYS A 98 -7.31 -13.15 1.28
N CYS A 99 -6.91 -12.15 2.06
CA CYS A 99 -7.49 -11.80 3.34
C CYS A 99 -7.88 -10.32 3.40
N PHE A 100 -9.10 -10.05 3.86
CA PHE A 100 -9.47 -8.72 4.30
C PHE A 100 -8.97 -8.52 5.72
N TYR A 101 -7.97 -7.68 5.86
CA TYR A 101 -7.35 -7.44 7.15
C TYR A 101 -8.26 -6.58 8.05
N MET A 102 -8.69 -7.17 9.16
CA MET A 102 -9.50 -6.58 10.22
C MET A 102 -9.09 -7.19 11.57
N PRO A 103 -9.56 -6.67 12.72
CA PRO A 103 -9.21 -7.24 14.03
C PRO A 103 -9.50 -8.74 14.19
N ASP A 104 -10.56 -9.23 13.56
CA ASP A 104 -10.98 -10.65 13.59
C ASP A 104 -10.12 -11.58 12.73
N THR A 105 -9.37 -11.03 11.76
CA THR A 105 -8.46 -11.79 10.92
C THR A 105 -6.98 -11.54 11.26
N ALA A 106 -6.71 -10.61 12.15
CA ALA A 106 -5.36 -10.13 12.43
C ALA A 106 -4.44 -11.17 13.08
N ASP A 107 -5.00 -12.15 13.81
CA ASP A 107 -4.24 -13.22 14.47
C ASP A 107 -3.59 -14.22 13.49
N GLN A 108 -3.92 -14.13 12.20
CA GLN A 108 -3.27 -14.92 11.15
C GLN A 108 -1.85 -14.43 10.83
N PHE A 109 -1.46 -13.25 11.33
CA PHE A 109 -0.20 -12.59 10.99
C PHE A 109 0.66 -12.42 12.23
N ASP A 110 1.85 -13.02 12.22
CA ASP A 110 2.88 -12.77 13.22
C ASP A 110 3.73 -11.57 12.81
N PHE A 111 3.45 -10.42 13.40
CA PHE A 111 4.11 -9.16 13.07
C PHE A 111 5.62 -9.18 13.41
N THR A 112 6.06 -10.03 14.33
CA THR A 112 7.48 -10.14 14.71
C THR A 112 8.36 -10.72 13.59
N GLN A 113 7.75 -11.30 12.55
CA GLN A 113 8.45 -11.86 11.40
C GLN A 113 8.82 -10.83 10.34
N TYR A 114 8.35 -9.58 10.48
CA TYR A 114 8.57 -8.53 9.48
C TYR A 114 9.67 -7.56 9.92
N ASP A 115 10.51 -7.15 8.97
CA ASP A 115 11.46 -6.05 9.18
C ASP A 115 10.81 -4.69 8.97
N TYR A 116 9.73 -4.65 8.17
CA TYR A 116 8.96 -3.43 7.90
C TYR A 116 7.53 -3.74 7.46
N ILE A 117 6.61 -2.83 7.77
CA ILE A 117 5.20 -2.96 7.39
C ILE A 117 4.76 -1.72 6.60
N ILE A 118 4.09 -1.96 5.47
CA ILE A 118 3.42 -0.93 4.66
C ILE A 118 1.91 -1.08 4.84
N ASP A 119 1.28 -0.04 5.36
CA ASP A 119 -0.17 0.08 5.44
C ASP A 119 -0.68 0.94 4.28
N ALA A 120 -1.25 0.29 3.27
CA ALA A 120 -1.87 0.90 2.09
C ALA A 120 -3.36 0.54 1.93
N ILE A 121 -4.01 0.04 2.99
CA ILE A 121 -5.46 -0.23 3.00
C ILE A 121 -6.27 1.07 3.15
N ASP A 122 -7.56 1.02 2.88
CA ASP A 122 -8.46 2.19 2.93
C ASP A 122 -9.41 2.20 4.15
N THR A 123 -9.40 1.15 4.98
CA THR A 123 -10.27 1.03 6.14
C THR A 123 -9.59 1.54 7.42
N VAL A 124 -10.23 2.47 8.12
CA VAL A 124 -9.69 3.06 9.36
C VAL A 124 -9.47 1.99 10.43
N THR A 125 -10.41 1.06 10.61
CA THR A 125 -10.32 -0.01 11.61
C THR A 125 -9.12 -0.91 11.35
N GLY A 126 -8.93 -1.36 10.10
CA GLY A 126 -7.78 -2.19 9.74
C GLY A 126 -6.45 -1.43 9.90
N LYS A 127 -6.38 -0.15 9.48
CA LYS A 127 -5.19 0.69 9.70
C LYS A 127 -4.80 0.77 11.18
N LEU A 128 -5.78 1.02 12.04
CA LEU A 128 -5.54 1.10 13.49
C LEU A 128 -5.03 -0.21 14.05
N GLU A 129 -5.57 -1.34 13.59
CA GLU A 129 -5.13 -2.67 14.04
C GLU A 129 -3.71 -2.99 13.57
N ILE A 130 -3.36 -2.70 12.30
CA ILE A 130 -1.98 -2.85 11.80
C ILE A 130 -1.01 -2.06 12.67
N ILE A 131 -1.31 -0.79 12.92
CA ILE A 131 -0.41 0.11 13.65
C ILE A 131 -0.24 -0.33 15.10
N LYS A 132 -1.33 -0.74 15.78
CA LYS A 132 -1.27 -1.24 17.16
C LYS A 132 -0.42 -2.51 17.27
N ARG A 133 -0.61 -3.47 16.35
CA ARG A 133 0.16 -4.71 16.35
C ARG A 133 1.63 -4.48 16.01
N ALA A 134 1.90 -3.59 15.09
CA ALA A 134 3.27 -3.19 14.77
C ALA A 134 3.97 -2.52 15.97
N ASP A 135 3.26 -1.64 16.70
CA ASP A 135 3.78 -1.00 17.91
C ASP A 135 4.11 -2.02 19.01
N VAL A 136 3.19 -2.97 19.27
CA VAL A 136 3.42 -4.07 20.23
C VAL A 136 4.57 -4.97 19.83
N ALA A 137 4.70 -5.28 18.52
CA ALA A 137 5.79 -6.11 17.99
C ALA A 137 7.14 -5.36 17.89
N GLY A 138 7.14 -4.03 18.04
CA GLY A 138 8.34 -3.19 17.86
C GLY A 138 8.80 -3.09 16.41
N VAL A 139 7.90 -3.36 15.43
CA VAL A 139 8.22 -3.36 14.00
C VAL A 139 7.86 -2.00 13.39
N PRO A 140 8.76 -1.39 12.60
CA PRO A 140 8.48 -0.12 11.96
C PRO A 140 7.34 -0.25 10.93
N VAL A 141 6.47 0.75 10.92
CA VAL A 141 5.34 0.84 9.99
C VAL A 141 5.29 2.21 9.32
N ILE A 142 4.98 2.22 8.03
CA ILE A 142 4.62 3.43 7.28
C ILE A 142 3.20 3.31 6.75
N SER A 143 2.38 4.33 6.97
CA SER A 143 0.98 4.32 6.55
C SER A 143 0.72 5.38 5.48
N SER A 144 0.11 4.95 4.38
CA SER A 144 -0.41 5.88 3.37
C SER A 144 -1.73 6.48 3.81
N MET A 145 -1.81 7.80 3.82
CA MET A 145 -3.06 8.51 4.03
C MET A 145 -3.86 8.61 2.72
N GLY A 146 -4.93 9.40 2.68
CA GLY A 146 -5.83 9.47 1.53
C GLY A 146 -5.15 9.98 0.25
N ALA A 147 -5.09 9.14 -0.79
CA ALA A 147 -4.60 9.46 -2.12
C ALA A 147 -5.71 9.72 -3.15
N GLY A 148 -6.98 9.49 -2.79
CA GLY A 148 -8.12 9.79 -3.65
C GLY A 148 -8.51 11.27 -3.65
N ASN A 149 -9.25 11.69 -4.70
CA ASN A 149 -9.76 13.05 -4.86
C ASN A 149 -8.67 14.13 -4.89
N LYS A 150 -7.54 13.83 -5.53
CA LYS A 150 -6.36 14.69 -5.64
C LYS A 150 -5.79 14.66 -7.05
N LEU A 151 -5.14 15.73 -7.45
CA LEU A 151 -4.52 15.90 -8.76
C LEU A 151 -3.04 16.29 -8.68
N ASP A 152 -2.57 16.77 -7.54
CA ASP A 152 -1.18 17.17 -7.37
C ASP A 152 -0.36 16.09 -6.64
N PRO A 153 0.42 15.27 -7.36
CA PRO A 153 1.31 14.28 -6.74
C PRO A 153 2.49 14.92 -6.00
N THR A 154 2.82 16.19 -6.30
CA THR A 154 3.94 16.91 -5.67
C THR A 154 3.60 17.46 -4.28
N ALA A 155 2.32 17.54 -3.95
CA ALA A 155 1.84 17.97 -2.64
C ALA A 155 1.96 16.91 -1.55
N PHE A 156 2.45 15.71 -1.87
CA PHE A 156 2.65 14.66 -0.87
C PHE A 156 3.93 14.90 -0.05
N ARG A 157 3.83 14.59 1.24
CA ARG A 157 4.88 14.74 2.25
C ARG A 157 5.01 13.48 3.10
N VAL A 158 6.22 13.21 3.55
CA VAL A 158 6.52 12.25 4.61
C VAL A 158 6.59 13.01 5.92
N ALA A 159 5.85 12.58 6.92
CA ALA A 159 5.86 13.21 8.24
C ALA A 159 5.43 12.23 9.33
N ASP A 160 5.58 12.64 10.59
CA ASP A 160 4.84 12.01 11.68
C ASP A 160 3.35 12.36 11.59
N ILE A 161 2.49 11.39 11.94
CA ILE A 161 1.02 11.57 11.88
C ILE A 161 0.57 12.82 12.64
N TYR A 162 1.21 13.16 13.77
CA TYR A 162 0.84 14.30 14.59
C TYR A 162 1.27 15.65 14.01
N GLN A 163 2.13 15.65 12.99
CA GLN A 163 2.54 16.85 12.26
C GLN A 163 1.69 17.10 10.99
N THR A 164 0.79 16.14 10.66
CA THR A 164 -0.03 16.25 9.46
C THR A 164 -1.13 17.31 9.58
N LYS A 165 -1.49 17.91 8.46
CA LYS A 165 -2.58 18.90 8.34
C LYS A 165 -3.38 18.67 7.07
N VAL A 166 -4.50 19.34 6.89
CA VAL A 166 -5.38 19.29 5.71
C VAL A 166 -6.06 17.94 5.50
N CYS A 167 -5.33 16.83 5.45
CA CYS A 167 -5.86 15.52 5.09
C CYS A 167 -6.95 15.00 6.05
N PRO A 168 -8.20 14.72 5.58
CA PRO A 168 -9.29 14.27 6.45
C PRO A 168 -9.01 12.90 7.10
N LEU A 169 -8.43 11.96 6.36
CA LEU A 169 -8.08 10.64 6.89
C LEU A 169 -7.03 10.77 8.00
N ALA A 170 -5.98 11.57 7.79
CA ALA A 170 -4.97 11.81 8.82
C ALA A 170 -5.56 12.44 10.09
N LYS A 171 -6.57 13.33 9.95
CA LYS A 171 -7.29 13.90 11.11
C LYS A 171 -7.99 12.81 11.94
N VAL A 172 -8.65 11.85 11.28
CA VAL A 172 -9.30 10.72 11.96
C VAL A 172 -8.25 9.84 12.63
N MET A 173 -7.20 9.46 11.90
CA MET A 173 -6.12 8.60 12.40
C MET A 173 -5.43 9.21 13.62
N ARG A 174 -5.08 10.51 13.59
CA ARG A 174 -4.47 11.19 14.76
C ARG A 174 -5.32 11.08 16.01
N ARG A 175 -6.65 11.27 15.88
CA ARG A 175 -7.56 11.17 17.00
C ARG A 175 -7.60 9.77 17.59
N GLU A 176 -7.74 8.77 16.75
CA GLU A 176 -7.88 7.38 17.20
C GLU A 176 -6.54 6.81 17.71
N LEU A 177 -5.42 7.13 17.07
CA LEU A 177 -4.08 6.72 17.53
C LEU A 177 -3.72 7.36 18.89
N LYS A 178 -4.10 8.63 19.11
CA LYS A 178 -3.90 9.28 20.41
C LYS A 178 -4.68 8.56 21.53
N LYS A 179 -5.92 8.12 21.26
CA LYS A 179 -6.71 7.32 22.21
C LYS A 179 -6.06 5.95 22.48
N ALA A 180 -5.43 5.36 21.46
CA ALA A 180 -4.73 4.08 21.57
C ALA A 180 -3.35 4.19 22.22
N GLY A 181 -2.87 5.38 22.57
CA GLY A 181 -1.55 5.60 23.20
C GLY A 181 -0.36 5.53 22.24
N ILE A 182 -0.59 5.45 20.92
CA ILE A 182 0.47 5.44 19.91
C ILE A 182 1.14 6.82 19.87
N LYS A 183 2.47 6.84 20.09
CA LYS A 183 3.24 8.09 20.24
C LYS A 183 3.70 8.70 18.93
N SER A 184 3.93 7.89 17.90
CA SER A 184 4.40 8.33 16.58
C SER A 184 3.97 7.35 15.51
N LEU A 185 3.86 7.82 14.27
CA LEU A 185 3.61 7.00 13.09
C LEU A 185 4.15 7.73 11.86
N LYS A 186 5.05 7.11 11.12
CA LYS A 186 5.48 7.62 9.82
C LYS A 186 4.33 7.49 8.81
N VAL A 187 3.99 8.58 8.14
CA VAL A 187 2.92 8.60 7.14
C VAL A 187 3.33 9.33 5.87
N VAL A 188 2.72 8.92 4.76
CA VAL A 188 2.69 9.69 3.51
C VAL A 188 1.32 10.31 3.37
N TYR A 189 1.25 11.64 3.31
CA TYR A 189 0.01 12.39 3.24
C TYR A 189 0.13 13.59 2.30
N SER A 190 -1.00 14.14 1.86
CA SER A 190 -1.00 15.33 1.00
C SER A 190 -1.58 16.54 1.74
N GLU A 191 -1.00 17.70 1.44
CA GLU A 191 -1.52 19.01 1.86
C GLU A 191 -2.51 19.62 0.85
N GLU A 192 -2.78 18.92 -0.26
CA GLU A 192 -3.82 19.30 -1.20
C GLU A 192 -5.21 19.08 -0.58
N GLN A 193 -6.09 20.07 -0.72
CA GLN A 193 -7.51 19.93 -0.36
C GLN A 193 -8.16 18.90 -1.29
N PRO A 194 -8.86 17.88 -0.74
CA PRO A 194 -9.57 16.93 -1.60
C PRO A 194 -10.60 17.62 -2.48
N ILE A 195 -10.58 17.30 -3.76
CA ILE A 195 -11.55 17.79 -4.75
C ILE A 195 -12.86 17.04 -4.53
N ARG A 196 -13.99 17.75 -4.60
CA ARG A 196 -15.29 17.09 -4.59
C ARG A 196 -15.47 16.36 -5.93
N PRO A 197 -15.69 15.02 -5.93
CA PRO A 197 -15.96 14.29 -7.16
C PRO A 197 -17.21 14.82 -7.86
N ILE A 198 -17.20 14.74 -9.19
CA ILE A 198 -18.39 15.01 -9.99
C ILE A 198 -19.37 13.86 -9.74
N GLU A 199 -20.54 14.17 -9.21
CA GLU A 199 -21.60 13.21 -8.96
C GLU A 199 -22.34 12.94 -10.29
N ASP A 200 -21.88 11.95 -11.03
CA ASP A 200 -22.58 11.42 -12.21
C ASP A 200 -22.95 9.97 -11.97
N VAL A 201 -24.26 9.74 -11.89
CA VAL A 201 -24.84 8.43 -11.64
C VAL A 201 -24.50 7.44 -12.77
N ALA A 202 -24.39 7.92 -14.01
CA ALA A 202 -24.13 7.10 -15.18
C ALA A 202 -22.71 6.49 -15.23
N ILE A 203 -21.73 7.12 -14.54
CA ILE A 203 -20.34 6.63 -14.46
C ILE A 203 -19.98 6.06 -13.08
N SER A 204 -20.97 5.97 -12.18
CA SER A 204 -20.75 5.50 -10.82
C SER A 204 -20.96 3.99 -10.69
N CYS A 205 -19.95 3.28 -10.16
CA CYS A 205 -20.10 1.87 -9.76
C CYS A 205 -21.19 1.61 -8.71
N ARG A 206 -21.88 2.64 -8.22
CA ARG A 206 -23.00 2.49 -7.27
C ARG A 206 -24.22 1.84 -7.90
N GLN A 207 -24.51 2.13 -9.16
CA GLN A 207 -25.69 1.60 -9.85
C GLN A 207 -25.35 0.42 -10.77
N ASP A 208 -24.27 0.52 -11.52
CA ASP A 208 -23.81 -0.52 -12.44
C ASP A 208 -22.46 -1.07 -11.97
N CYS A 209 -22.49 -1.96 -10.97
CA CYS A 209 -21.30 -2.63 -10.51
C CYS A 209 -20.83 -3.67 -11.53
N ILE A 210 -19.74 -3.37 -12.24
CA ILE A 210 -19.04 -4.27 -13.17
C ILE A 210 -17.99 -5.15 -12.48
N CYS A 211 -18.05 -5.28 -11.14
CA CYS A 211 -17.18 -6.17 -10.40
C CYS A 211 -17.45 -7.62 -10.78
N HIS A 212 -16.39 -8.44 -10.78
CA HIS A 212 -16.51 -9.86 -11.10
C HIS A 212 -17.55 -10.54 -10.17
N PRO A 213 -18.42 -11.44 -10.70
CA PRO A 213 -19.31 -12.25 -9.87
C PRO A 213 -18.53 -12.97 -8.77
N GLY A 214 -19.00 -12.91 -7.51
CA GLY A 214 -18.32 -13.50 -6.35
C GLY A 214 -17.32 -12.60 -5.62
N THR A 215 -17.24 -11.31 -5.97
CA THR A 215 -16.52 -10.32 -5.16
C THR A 215 -17.25 -10.13 -3.82
N ALA A 216 -16.58 -10.41 -2.70
CA ALA A 216 -17.19 -10.38 -1.37
C ALA A 216 -17.68 -8.98 -0.96
N ARG A 217 -17.06 -7.92 -1.51
CA ARG A 217 -17.45 -6.52 -1.29
C ARG A 217 -17.75 -5.81 -2.59
N LYS A 218 -18.99 -5.40 -2.74
CA LYS A 218 -19.42 -4.60 -3.89
C LYS A 218 -19.11 -3.12 -3.65
N CYS A 219 -18.70 -2.41 -4.71
CA CYS A 219 -18.54 -0.96 -4.70
C CYS A 219 -19.81 -0.22 -4.25
N THR A 220 -20.98 -0.83 -4.46
CA THR A 220 -22.31 -0.32 -4.07
C THR A 220 -22.48 -0.11 -2.56
N VAL A 221 -21.70 -0.81 -1.72
CA VAL A 221 -21.75 -0.69 -0.25
C VAL A 221 -20.91 0.47 0.27
N ARG A 222 -20.00 1.01 -0.55
CA ARG A 222 -19.16 2.15 -0.14
C ARG A 222 -19.97 3.44 -0.08
N ARG A 223 -19.81 4.19 1.02
CA ARG A 223 -20.49 5.49 1.22
C ARG A 223 -20.11 6.49 0.13
N ASP A 224 -18.82 6.51 -0.25
CA ASP A 224 -18.28 7.36 -1.31
C ASP A 224 -17.24 6.58 -2.14
N ILE A 225 -17.28 6.75 -3.46
CA ILE A 225 -16.26 6.24 -4.38
C ILE A 225 -15.35 7.42 -4.73
N PRO A 226 -14.12 7.45 -4.20
CA PRO A 226 -13.22 8.56 -4.49
C PRO A 226 -12.77 8.54 -5.95
N GLY A 227 -12.69 9.71 -6.56
CA GLY A 227 -12.02 9.88 -7.84
C GLY A 227 -10.52 9.59 -7.69
N SER A 228 -9.89 9.12 -8.75
CA SER A 228 -8.45 8.82 -8.76
C SER A 228 -7.86 8.87 -10.16
N THR A 229 -6.56 9.12 -10.22
CA THR A 229 -5.76 9.21 -11.46
C THR A 229 -4.62 8.18 -11.41
N ALA A 230 -3.97 7.97 -12.56
CA ALA A 230 -2.83 7.06 -12.62
C ALA A 230 -1.61 7.57 -11.85
N PHE A 231 -1.41 8.88 -11.80
CA PHE A 231 -0.16 9.51 -11.35
C PHE A 231 -0.15 9.89 -9.87
N VAL A 232 -1.29 10.02 -9.20
CA VAL A 232 -1.32 10.37 -7.77
C VAL A 232 -1.03 9.17 -6.87
N PRO A 233 -1.80 8.06 -6.88
CA PRO A 233 -1.51 6.94 -5.99
C PRO A 233 -0.21 6.23 -6.33
N SER A 234 0.23 6.25 -7.61
CA SER A 234 1.51 5.68 -8.01
C SER A 234 2.69 6.38 -7.36
N VAL A 235 2.72 7.71 -7.40
CA VAL A 235 3.76 8.51 -6.75
C VAL A 235 3.76 8.27 -5.23
N VAL A 236 2.59 8.18 -4.60
CA VAL A 236 2.50 7.83 -3.17
C VAL A 236 3.13 6.47 -2.88
N GLY A 237 2.84 5.45 -3.69
CA GLY A 237 3.42 4.11 -3.53
C GLY A 237 4.94 4.11 -3.67
N LEU A 238 5.48 4.86 -4.65
CA LEU A 238 6.92 5.01 -4.83
C LEU A 238 7.59 5.76 -3.66
N ILE A 239 6.95 6.81 -3.11
CA ILE A 239 7.44 7.51 -1.91
C ILE A 239 7.47 6.56 -0.71
N VAL A 240 6.38 5.82 -0.48
CA VAL A 240 6.28 4.84 0.62
C VAL A 240 7.41 3.82 0.54
N ALA A 241 7.61 3.18 -0.62
CA ALA A 241 8.67 2.19 -0.81
C ALA A 241 10.07 2.81 -0.64
N GLY A 242 10.28 4.01 -1.18
CA GLY A 242 11.55 4.73 -1.03
C GLY A 242 11.90 5.02 0.43
N GLU A 243 10.91 5.34 1.27
CA GLU A 243 11.12 5.50 2.72
C GLU A 243 11.46 4.18 3.41
N VAL A 244 10.74 3.09 3.06
CA VAL A 244 11.03 1.75 3.60
C VAL A 244 12.46 1.33 3.27
N ILE A 245 12.86 1.44 2.00
CA ILE A 245 14.21 1.08 1.54
C ILE A 245 15.26 1.89 2.29
N LYS A 246 15.09 3.21 2.39
CA LYS A 246 16.02 4.08 3.13
C LYS A 246 16.12 3.72 4.61
N ASP A 247 15.03 3.33 5.24
CA ASP A 247 15.04 2.93 6.65
C ASP A 247 15.72 1.56 6.83
N LEU A 248 15.45 0.58 5.96
CA LEU A 248 16.06 -0.75 6.03
C LEU A 248 17.58 -0.69 5.86
N VAL A 249 18.08 0.14 4.93
CA VAL A 249 19.53 0.24 4.68
C VAL A 249 20.28 1.03 5.76
N LYS A 250 19.60 1.88 6.55
CA LYS A 250 20.22 2.63 7.67
C LYS A 250 20.39 1.79 8.94
N LYS A 251 19.62 0.74 9.08
CA LYS A 251 19.71 -0.18 10.22
C LYS A 251 20.88 -1.15 9.99
#